data_e5233cf4778b5300e9dcedf1cb127055
#
_entry.id   e5233cf4778b5300e9dcedf1cb127055
#
_cell.length_a   1.000
_cell.length_b   1.000
_cell.length_c   1.000
_cell.angle_alpha   90.00
_cell.angle_beta   90.00
_cell.angle_gamma   90.00
#
_symmetry.space_group_name_H-M   'P 1'
#
loop_
_entity.id
_entity.type
_entity.pdbx_description
1 polymer ?
#
loop_
_entity_poly.entity_id
_entity_poly.type
_entity_poly.pdbx_seq_one_letter_code
_entity_poly.pdbx_strand_id
1 'polypeptide(L)'
;GLAVAVIKDGKVVSVKGYGVRKFGEPAPGDEQTLFGIASNTKAFTAAALAILVDEGKISWDDPVTKHLPGFQMYDPYVTREMSVRDLLTHRSGLGLGAGDLMFFPPTTFTREEIVARLRFIKPSTSFRSKYAYDNVLYLVAGQVVAAVSGKSWDDFIKERIFAPLGMTASNTSVKDLRPGGNFVSPHQKVEGRLQPVQYMNIDNTAPAGAINSNVAEMAKWVTVQLDEGAINGGQNGNRRLFSQRQSREMWLGQTPIPGGNPQPQLA
;
A
#
# COMPACT_ATOMS: atom_id res chain seq x y z
N GLY A 1 20.66 -1.39 8.32
CA GLY A 1 19.97 -2.41 9.11
C GLY A 1 19.02 -3.24 8.27
N LEU A 2 18.64 -4.37 8.79
CA LEU A 2 17.70 -5.31 8.20
C LEU A 2 16.85 -5.90 9.32
N ALA A 3 15.57 -6.15 9.08
CA ALA A 3 14.72 -6.93 9.97
C ALA A 3 14.02 -8.05 9.18
N VAL A 4 13.96 -9.25 9.77
CA VAL A 4 13.42 -10.46 9.12
C VAL A 4 12.44 -11.15 10.04
N ALA A 5 11.29 -11.55 9.51
CA ALA A 5 10.40 -12.51 10.14
C ALA A 5 10.21 -13.71 9.22
N VAL A 6 10.14 -14.89 9.81
CA VAL A 6 9.83 -16.13 9.11
C VAL A 6 8.55 -16.70 9.70
N ILE A 7 7.55 -16.88 8.85
CA ILE A 7 6.27 -17.49 9.21
C ILE A 7 6.18 -18.84 8.50
N LYS A 8 5.89 -19.90 9.25
CA LYS A 8 5.71 -21.25 8.72
C LYS A 8 4.55 -21.93 9.42
N ASP A 9 3.67 -22.55 8.65
CA ASP A 9 2.50 -23.30 9.16
C ASP A 9 1.65 -22.47 10.16
N GLY A 10 1.38 -21.18 9.81
CA GLY A 10 0.63 -20.25 10.64
C GLY A 10 1.35 -19.77 11.90
N LYS A 11 2.64 -20.09 12.08
CA LYS A 11 3.42 -19.72 13.26
C LYS A 11 4.63 -18.87 12.88
N VAL A 12 4.88 -17.83 13.68
CA VAL A 12 6.11 -17.05 13.59
C VAL A 12 7.24 -17.88 14.18
N VAL A 13 8.18 -18.35 13.35
CA VAL A 13 9.31 -19.20 13.79
C VAL A 13 10.57 -18.39 14.08
N SER A 14 10.69 -17.18 13.53
CA SER A 14 11.81 -16.29 13.80
C SER A 14 11.39 -14.84 13.53
N VAL A 15 11.80 -13.92 14.42
CA VAL A 15 11.73 -12.47 14.21
C VAL A 15 13.01 -11.87 14.73
N LYS A 16 13.75 -11.13 13.90
CA LYS A 16 15.04 -10.58 14.32
C LYS A 16 15.44 -9.36 13.52
N GLY A 17 15.99 -8.33 14.22
CA GLY A 17 16.70 -7.21 13.63
C GLY A 17 18.21 -7.42 13.56
N TYR A 18 18.86 -6.77 12.60
CA TYR A 18 20.31 -6.83 12.36
C TYR A 18 20.85 -5.47 11.97
N GLY A 19 22.10 -5.22 12.37
CA GLY A 19 22.83 -3.99 12.05
C GLY A 19 22.32 -2.78 12.82
N VAL A 20 22.47 -1.60 12.25
CA VAL A 20 22.17 -0.33 12.91
C VAL A 20 21.02 0.42 12.23
N ARG A 21 20.31 1.26 12.97
CA ARG A 21 19.19 2.06 12.47
C ARG A 21 19.64 3.19 11.54
N LYS A 22 20.87 3.70 11.76
CA LYS A 22 21.45 4.78 10.96
C LYS A 22 22.95 4.54 10.78
N PHE A 23 23.45 4.71 9.57
CA PHE A 23 24.87 4.58 9.27
C PHE A 23 25.68 5.60 10.06
N GLY A 24 26.76 5.14 10.69
CA GLY A 24 27.63 5.98 11.54
C GLY A 24 27.16 6.14 12.99
N GLU A 25 25.99 5.59 13.37
CA GLU A 25 25.48 5.60 14.75
C GLU A 25 25.39 4.17 15.32
N PRO A 26 25.65 3.96 16.64
CA PRO A 26 25.74 2.61 17.21
C PRO A 26 24.36 1.99 17.52
N ALA A 27 23.26 2.75 17.44
CA ALA A 27 21.94 2.28 17.83
C ALA A 27 21.49 1.07 16.97
N PRO A 28 21.27 -0.13 17.58
CA PRO A 28 20.94 -1.32 16.82
C PRO A 28 19.53 -1.26 16.24
N GLY A 29 19.32 -1.94 15.11
CA GLY A 29 17.99 -2.30 14.64
C GLY A 29 17.51 -3.58 15.31
N ASP A 30 16.25 -3.61 15.71
CA ASP A 30 15.59 -4.75 16.34
C ASP A 30 14.27 -5.08 15.62
N GLU A 31 13.51 -6.03 16.15
CA GLU A 31 12.23 -6.46 15.59
C GLU A 31 11.13 -5.42 15.71
N GLN A 32 11.29 -4.43 16.59
CA GLN A 32 10.35 -3.32 16.79
C GLN A 32 10.76 -2.07 16.01
N THR A 33 11.91 -2.07 15.36
CA THR A 33 12.39 -0.93 14.58
C THR A 33 11.47 -0.68 13.39
N LEU A 34 10.94 0.54 13.28
CA LEU A 34 10.06 0.94 12.19
C LEU A 34 10.84 1.20 10.90
N PHE A 35 10.30 0.72 9.81
CA PHE A 35 10.72 0.96 8.43
C PHE A 35 9.56 1.52 7.63
N GLY A 36 9.81 2.42 6.70
CA GLY A 36 8.83 2.72 5.66
C GLY A 36 8.69 1.48 4.77
N ILE A 37 7.48 0.89 4.72
CA ILE A 37 7.24 -0.32 3.93
C ILE A 37 6.91 -0.03 2.47
N ALA A 38 6.94 1.24 2.09
CA ALA A 38 6.73 1.70 0.72
C ALA A 38 5.50 1.03 0.07
N SER A 39 5.63 0.55 -1.14
CA SER A 39 4.51 -0.02 -1.93
C SER A 39 3.88 -1.29 -1.36
N ASN A 40 4.41 -1.89 -0.29
CA ASN A 40 3.66 -2.90 0.46
C ASN A 40 2.37 -2.31 1.08
N THR A 41 2.30 -0.99 1.27
CA THR A 41 1.10 -0.23 1.64
C THR A 41 -0.09 -0.54 0.74
N LYS A 42 0.14 -0.80 -0.54
CA LYS A 42 -0.90 -1.09 -1.53
C LYS A 42 -1.76 -2.31 -1.15
N ALA A 43 -1.16 -3.31 -0.53
CA ALA A 43 -1.89 -4.48 -0.03
C ALA A 43 -2.89 -4.10 1.08
N PHE A 44 -2.55 -3.14 1.92
CA PHE A 44 -3.46 -2.61 2.95
C PHE A 44 -4.61 -1.81 2.33
N THR A 45 -4.35 -1.04 1.28
CA THR A 45 -5.38 -0.31 0.54
C THR A 45 -6.34 -1.29 -0.16
N ALA A 46 -5.83 -2.35 -0.78
CA ALA A 46 -6.66 -3.40 -1.36
C ALA A 46 -7.53 -4.10 -0.30
N ALA A 47 -6.94 -4.42 0.87
CA ALA A 47 -7.69 -5.02 1.99
C ALA A 47 -8.76 -4.07 2.55
N ALA A 48 -8.51 -2.76 2.60
CA ALA A 48 -9.52 -1.79 3.01
C ALA A 48 -10.74 -1.81 2.09
N LEU A 49 -10.53 -1.89 0.78
CA LEU A 49 -11.63 -2.06 -0.19
C LEU A 49 -12.31 -3.43 -0.03
N ALA A 50 -11.53 -4.51 0.20
CA ALA A 50 -12.07 -5.85 0.43
C ALA A 50 -13.02 -5.89 1.64
N ILE A 51 -12.67 -5.20 2.73
CA ILE A 51 -13.54 -5.05 3.91
C ILE A 51 -14.86 -4.36 3.52
N LEU A 52 -14.81 -3.30 2.72
CA LEU A 52 -16.01 -2.58 2.27
C LEU A 52 -16.86 -3.42 1.31
N VAL A 53 -16.22 -4.29 0.51
CA VAL A 53 -16.96 -5.27 -0.33
C VAL A 53 -17.65 -6.31 0.53
N ASP A 54 -17.01 -6.85 1.56
CA ASP A 54 -17.63 -7.79 2.50
C ASP A 54 -18.82 -7.17 3.26
N GLU A 55 -18.75 -5.87 3.54
CA GLU A 55 -19.84 -5.10 4.13
C GLU A 55 -20.97 -4.77 3.15
N GLY A 56 -20.85 -5.16 1.88
CA GLY A 56 -21.83 -4.87 0.83
C GLY A 56 -21.93 -3.38 0.45
N LYS A 57 -20.96 -2.56 0.84
CA LYS A 57 -20.95 -1.11 0.57
C LYS A 57 -20.48 -0.76 -0.83
N ILE A 58 -19.62 -1.60 -1.39
CA ILE A 58 -19.08 -1.47 -2.76
C ILE A 58 -19.00 -2.84 -3.42
N SER A 59 -18.87 -2.85 -4.75
CA SER A 59 -18.43 -4.00 -5.54
C SER A 59 -17.09 -3.70 -6.19
N TRP A 60 -16.26 -4.72 -6.40
CA TRP A 60 -15.02 -4.57 -7.18
C TRP A 60 -15.25 -4.00 -8.58
N ASP A 61 -16.39 -4.31 -9.15
CA ASP A 61 -16.75 -3.94 -10.52
C ASP A 61 -17.66 -2.68 -10.58
N ASP A 62 -17.91 -2.02 -9.44
CA ASP A 62 -18.56 -0.70 -9.41
C ASP A 62 -17.72 0.30 -10.19
N PRO A 63 -18.35 1.16 -11.04
CA PRO A 63 -17.66 2.30 -11.61
C PRO A 63 -17.13 3.23 -10.52
N VAL A 64 -15.89 3.73 -10.66
CA VAL A 64 -15.30 4.68 -9.71
C VAL A 64 -16.18 5.91 -9.54
N THR A 65 -16.81 6.37 -10.63
CA THR A 65 -17.71 7.54 -10.64
C THR A 65 -18.96 7.38 -9.76
N LYS A 66 -19.37 6.15 -9.44
CA LYS A 66 -20.47 5.87 -8.49
C LYS A 66 -20.10 6.35 -7.07
N HIS A 67 -18.84 6.23 -6.69
CA HIS A 67 -18.35 6.58 -5.35
C HIS A 67 -17.63 7.92 -5.30
N LEU A 68 -17.05 8.34 -6.43
CA LEU A 68 -16.37 9.64 -6.62
C LEU A 68 -16.94 10.31 -7.87
N PRO A 69 -18.09 11.02 -7.77
CA PRO A 69 -18.77 11.62 -8.93
C PRO A 69 -17.90 12.62 -9.71
N GLY A 70 -16.91 13.24 -9.04
CA GLY A 70 -15.96 14.18 -9.67
C GLY A 70 -14.75 13.53 -10.32
N PHE A 71 -14.60 12.19 -10.24
CA PHE A 71 -13.49 11.47 -10.84
C PHE A 71 -13.53 11.56 -12.37
N GLN A 72 -12.39 11.92 -12.97
CA GLN A 72 -12.22 11.97 -14.42
C GLN A 72 -10.82 11.53 -14.83
N MET A 73 -10.76 10.69 -15.85
CA MET A 73 -9.55 10.40 -16.62
C MET A 73 -9.52 11.26 -17.87
N TYR A 74 -8.39 11.28 -18.58
CA TYR A 74 -8.24 12.02 -19.83
C TYR A 74 -9.29 11.61 -20.88
N ASP A 75 -9.54 10.32 -21.01
CA ASP A 75 -10.54 9.76 -21.92
C ASP A 75 -11.89 9.60 -21.19
N PRO A 76 -12.98 10.21 -21.73
CA PRO A 76 -14.31 10.05 -21.15
C PRO A 76 -14.83 8.61 -21.13
N TYR A 77 -14.42 7.77 -22.09
CA TYR A 77 -14.75 6.34 -22.08
C TYR A 77 -14.09 5.66 -20.88
N VAL A 78 -12.78 5.86 -20.68
CA VAL A 78 -12.05 5.32 -19.54
C VAL A 78 -12.65 5.81 -18.21
N THR A 79 -13.07 7.06 -18.14
CA THR A 79 -13.74 7.63 -16.96
C THR A 79 -15.00 6.84 -16.58
N ARG A 80 -15.84 6.48 -17.55
CA ARG A 80 -17.08 5.71 -17.30
C ARG A 80 -16.82 4.25 -16.96
N GLU A 81 -15.84 3.64 -17.64
CA GLU A 81 -15.59 2.19 -17.57
C GLU A 81 -14.62 1.78 -16.46
N MET A 82 -13.92 2.75 -15.86
CA MET A 82 -12.96 2.45 -14.78
C MET A 82 -13.69 1.96 -13.54
N SER A 83 -13.42 0.73 -13.17
CA SER A 83 -13.95 0.09 -11.97
C SER A 83 -13.03 0.27 -10.76
N VAL A 84 -13.53 -0.01 -9.56
CA VAL A 84 -12.72 -0.07 -8.32
C VAL A 84 -11.56 -1.06 -8.49
N ARG A 85 -11.79 -2.21 -9.14
CA ARG A 85 -10.77 -3.20 -9.49
C ARG A 85 -9.65 -2.62 -10.34
N ASP A 86 -9.99 -1.82 -11.36
CA ASP A 86 -8.99 -1.25 -12.28
C ASP A 86 -8.03 -0.29 -11.58
N LEU A 87 -8.44 0.36 -10.48
CA LEU A 87 -7.56 1.21 -9.67
C LEU A 87 -6.35 0.46 -9.08
N LEU A 88 -6.49 -0.86 -8.89
CA LEU A 88 -5.49 -1.69 -8.19
C LEU A 88 -4.62 -2.53 -9.14
N THR A 89 -4.99 -2.63 -10.41
CA THR A 89 -4.46 -3.68 -11.30
C THR A 89 -3.45 -3.19 -12.33
N HIS A 90 -3.03 -1.93 -12.24
CA HIS A 90 -1.96 -1.35 -13.08
C HIS A 90 -2.18 -1.52 -14.60
N ARG A 91 -3.43 -1.40 -15.05
CA ARG A 91 -3.82 -1.53 -16.47
C ARG A 91 -4.70 -0.39 -16.97
N SER A 92 -4.56 0.78 -16.37
CA SER A 92 -5.37 1.95 -16.63
C SER A 92 -5.18 2.57 -18.02
N GLY A 93 -4.08 2.26 -18.67
CA GLY A 93 -3.61 2.94 -19.88
C GLY A 93 -2.62 4.08 -19.58
N LEU A 94 -2.49 4.51 -18.34
CA LEU A 94 -1.42 5.43 -17.93
C LEU A 94 -0.04 4.77 -18.13
N GLY A 95 0.97 5.59 -18.41
CA GLY A 95 2.35 5.13 -18.47
C GLY A 95 2.94 4.84 -17.09
N LEU A 96 4.06 4.11 -17.06
CA LEU A 96 4.81 3.83 -15.84
C LEU A 96 5.13 5.12 -15.08
N GLY A 97 4.69 5.21 -13.81
CA GLY A 97 4.93 6.38 -12.96
C GLY A 97 4.19 7.66 -13.39
N ALA A 98 3.19 7.54 -14.26
CA ALA A 98 2.42 8.70 -14.71
C ALA A 98 1.76 9.39 -13.50
N GLY A 99 1.99 10.70 -13.39
CA GLY A 99 1.47 11.51 -12.27
C GLY A 99 2.36 11.52 -11.02
N ASP A 100 3.44 10.76 -10.95
CA ASP A 100 4.31 10.68 -9.77
C ASP A 100 4.92 12.05 -9.41
N LEU A 101 5.16 12.93 -10.38
CA LEU A 101 5.65 14.30 -10.13
C LEU A 101 4.66 15.16 -9.31
N MET A 102 3.44 14.73 -9.10
CA MET A 102 2.50 15.42 -8.23
C MET A 102 2.74 15.18 -6.73
N PHE A 103 3.62 14.22 -6.38
CA PHE A 103 3.97 13.90 -4.99
C PHE A 103 5.45 13.49 -4.82
N PHE A 104 6.19 13.27 -5.89
CA PHE A 104 7.59 12.87 -5.87
C PHE A 104 8.42 13.68 -6.87
N PRO A 105 9.30 14.62 -6.42
CA PRO A 105 9.55 15.01 -5.02
C PRO A 105 8.31 15.54 -4.29
N PRO A 106 8.33 15.69 -2.96
CA PRO A 106 7.16 16.14 -2.19
C PRO A 106 6.59 17.46 -2.70
N THR A 107 5.27 17.54 -2.79
CA THR A 107 4.54 18.72 -3.20
C THR A 107 3.51 19.13 -2.13
N THR A 108 2.87 20.28 -2.32
CA THR A 108 1.79 20.78 -1.47
C THR A 108 0.40 20.42 -1.99
N PHE A 109 0.29 19.67 -3.09
CA PHE A 109 -1.00 19.24 -3.59
C PHE A 109 -1.76 18.38 -2.58
N THR A 110 -3.04 18.65 -2.43
CA THR A 110 -3.95 17.78 -1.67
C THR A 110 -4.28 16.52 -2.47
N ARG A 111 -4.83 15.50 -1.79
CA ARG A 111 -5.28 14.26 -2.44
C ARG A 111 -6.33 14.55 -3.51
N GLU A 112 -7.28 15.43 -3.20
CA GLU A 112 -8.35 15.86 -4.09
C GLU A 112 -7.80 16.59 -5.33
N GLU A 113 -6.81 17.44 -5.13
CA GLU A 113 -6.15 18.16 -6.23
C GLU A 113 -5.39 17.20 -7.16
N ILE A 114 -4.73 16.17 -6.63
CA ILE A 114 -4.06 15.16 -7.44
C ILE A 114 -5.10 14.38 -8.25
N VAL A 115 -6.18 13.90 -7.61
CA VAL A 115 -7.27 13.19 -8.30
C VAL A 115 -7.87 14.06 -9.41
N ALA A 116 -8.14 15.34 -9.14
CA ALA A 116 -8.70 16.26 -10.13
C ALA A 116 -7.78 16.50 -11.35
N ARG A 117 -6.46 16.31 -11.20
CA ARG A 117 -5.48 16.48 -12.27
C ARG A 117 -5.32 15.25 -13.18
N LEU A 118 -5.85 14.08 -12.80
CA LEU A 118 -5.77 12.88 -13.63
C LEU A 118 -6.37 13.08 -15.02
N ARG A 119 -7.39 13.93 -15.14
CA ARG A 119 -8.01 14.30 -16.43
C ARG A 119 -7.05 14.91 -17.45
N PHE A 120 -5.91 15.42 -17.01
CA PHE A 120 -4.91 16.05 -17.88
C PHE A 120 -3.77 15.09 -18.27
N ILE A 121 -3.71 13.90 -17.69
CA ILE A 121 -2.65 12.92 -17.96
C ILE A 121 -3.07 12.05 -19.13
N LYS A 122 -2.42 12.26 -20.28
CA LYS A 122 -2.67 11.47 -21.48
C LYS A 122 -2.26 10.01 -21.27
N PRO A 123 -3.08 9.04 -21.71
CA PRO A 123 -2.71 7.65 -21.65
C PRO A 123 -1.56 7.34 -22.63
N SER A 124 -0.72 6.37 -22.26
CA SER A 124 0.37 5.85 -23.10
C SER A 124 -0.06 4.61 -23.90
N THR A 125 -1.12 3.93 -23.44
CA THR A 125 -1.67 2.72 -24.06
C THR A 125 -3.20 2.73 -23.96
N SER A 126 -3.85 1.80 -24.67
CA SER A 126 -5.30 1.62 -24.51
C SER A 126 -5.63 1.09 -23.12
N PHE A 127 -6.81 1.43 -22.63
CA PHE A 127 -7.35 0.96 -21.36
C PHE A 127 -7.37 -0.56 -21.28
N ARG A 128 -6.96 -1.14 -20.17
CA ARG A 128 -6.87 -2.58 -19.87
C ARG A 128 -5.96 -3.39 -20.81
N SER A 129 -5.12 -2.75 -21.64
CA SER A 129 -4.35 -3.45 -22.66
C SER A 129 -2.94 -3.88 -22.21
N LYS A 130 -2.32 -3.12 -21.31
CA LYS A 130 -0.93 -3.36 -20.88
C LYS A 130 -0.77 -3.04 -19.40
N TYR A 131 0.16 -3.77 -18.77
CA TYR A 131 0.66 -3.43 -17.44
C TYR A 131 1.54 -2.18 -17.50
N ALA A 132 1.24 -1.22 -16.64
CA ALA A 132 2.11 -0.09 -16.33
C ALA A 132 1.90 0.33 -14.87
N TYR A 133 2.92 0.16 -14.05
CA TYR A 133 2.83 0.48 -12.63
C TYR A 133 2.54 1.96 -12.41
N ASP A 134 1.51 2.27 -11.67
CA ASP A 134 1.16 3.63 -11.26
C ASP A 134 0.79 3.72 -9.77
N ASN A 135 1.06 4.87 -9.16
CA ASN A 135 0.76 5.15 -7.76
C ASN A 135 -0.54 5.95 -7.60
N VAL A 136 -0.83 6.82 -8.57
CA VAL A 136 -1.94 7.77 -8.47
C VAL A 136 -3.30 7.09 -8.38
N LEU A 137 -3.48 5.92 -8.99
CA LEU A 137 -4.76 5.20 -8.90
C LEU A 137 -4.95 4.52 -7.53
N TYR A 138 -3.88 4.18 -6.82
CA TYR A 138 -4.00 3.78 -5.42
C TYR A 138 -4.39 4.94 -4.51
N LEU A 139 -4.00 6.17 -4.84
CA LEU A 139 -4.54 7.35 -4.18
C LEU A 139 -6.06 7.46 -4.42
N VAL A 140 -6.52 7.27 -5.67
CA VAL A 140 -7.97 7.25 -5.98
C VAL A 140 -8.67 6.15 -5.18
N ALA A 141 -8.09 4.95 -5.09
CA ALA A 141 -8.60 3.85 -4.28
C ALA A 141 -8.76 4.25 -2.80
N GLY A 142 -7.78 4.98 -2.24
CA GLY A 142 -7.89 5.54 -0.89
C GLY A 142 -9.01 6.57 -0.75
N GLN A 143 -9.26 7.37 -1.77
CA GLN A 143 -10.39 8.33 -1.79
C GLN A 143 -11.74 7.60 -1.91
N VAL A 144 -11.80 6.46 -2.61
CA VAL A 144 -13.00 5.59 -2.60
C VAL A 144 -13.26 5.06 -1.19
N VAL A 145 -12.21 4.57 -0.49
CA VAL A 145 -12.33 4.14 0.91
C VAL A 145 -12.90 5.27 1.77
N ALA A 146 -12.38 6.50 1.61
CA ALA A 146 -12.83 7.64 2.39
C ALA A 146 -14.30 8.01 2.09
N ALA A 147 -14.67 8.09 0.82
CA ALA A 147 -16.02 8.45 0.40
C ALA A 147 -17.08 7.43 0.90
N VAL A 148 -16.77 6.14 0.85
CA VAL A 148 -17.71 5.07 1.21
C VAL A 148 -17.80 4.86 2.72
N SER A 149 -16.67 4.99 3.43
CA SER A 149 -16.63 4.74 4.88
C SER A 149 -16.97 5.98 5.73
N GLY A 150 -16.88 7.18 5.18
CA GLY A 150 -16.98 8.44 5.93
C GLY A 150 -15.75 8.74 6.80
N LYS A 151 -14.65 8.01 6.62
CA LYS A 151 -13.39 8.18 7.36
C LYS A 151 -12.25 8.43 6.40
N SER A 152 -11.22 9.17 6.81
CA SER A 152 -9.99 9.24 6.02
C SER A 152 -9.44 7.82 5.78
N TRP A 153 -8.70 7.62 4.67
CA TRP A 153 -8.01 6.35 4.45
C TRP A 153 -7.10 6.00 5.63
N ASP A 154 -6.42 6.99 6.18
CA ASP A 154 -5.52 6.86 7.32
C ASP A 154 -6.23 6.32 8.56
N ASP A 155 -7.36 6.91 8.92
CA ASP A 155 -8.16 6.46 10.07
C ASP A 155 -8.79 5.09 9.81
N PHE A 156 -9.24 4.83 8.59
CA PHE A 156 -9.77 3.53 8.22
C PHE A 156 -8.72 2.42 8.38
N ILE A 157 -7.49 2.63 7.89
CA ILE A 157 -6.40 1.66 8.07
C ILE A 157 -6.08 1.44 9.56
N LYS A 158 -5.97 2.52 10.33
CA LYS A 158 -5.69 2.44 11.77
C LYS A 158 -6.77 1.66 12.53
N GLU A 159 -8.04 1.98 12.29
CA GLU A 159 -9.15 1.38 13.03
C GLU A 159 -9.54 -0.02 12.54
N ARG A 160 -9.49 -0.24 11.23
CA ARG A 160 -10.07 -1.44 10.63
C ARG A 160 -9.04 -2.52 10.32
N ILE A 161 -7.74 -2.16 10.29
CA ILE A 161 -6.65 -3.11 10.01
C ILE A 161 -5.66 -3.13 11.16
N PHE A 162 -5.02 -2.01 11.53
CA PHE A 162 -3.99 -2.03 12.55
C PHE A 162 -4.52 -2.43 13.91
N ALA A 163 -5.60 -1.82 14.38
CA ALA A 163 -6.16 -2.11 15.70
C ALA A 163 -6.61 -3.57 15.85
N PRO A 164 -7.38 -4.17 14.93
CA PRO A 164 -7.76 -5.58 15.00
C PRO A 164 -6.59 -6.56 15.02
N LEU A 165 -5.46 -6.20 14.37
CA LEU A 165 -4.24 -7.01 14.33
C LEU A 165 -3.27 -6.71 15.46
N GLY A 166 -3.56 -5.71 16.30
CA GLY A 166 -2.63 -5.26 17.34
C GLY A 166 -1.31 -4.71 16.77
N MET A 167 -1.38 -4.01 15.63
CA MET A 167 -0.26 -3.30 14.98
C MET A 167 -0.17 -1.88 15.56
N THR A 168 0.21 -1.78 16.81
CA THR A 168 0.12 -0.54 17.60
C THR A 168 1.21 0.48 17.32
N ALA A 169 2.35 0.04 16.78
CA ALA A 169 3.46 0.90 16.40
C ALA A 169 3.37 1.37 14.93
N SER A 170 2.60 0.65 14.09
CA SER A 170 2.41 1.00 12.69
C SER A 170 1.63 2.31 12.54
N ASN A 171 2.01 3.10 11.55
CA ASN A 171 1.39 4.39 11.26
C ASN A 171 1.35 4.66 9.75
N THR A 172 0.66 5.72 9.33
CA THR A 172 0.43 6.06 7.92
C THR A 172 1.14 7.33 7.47
N SER A 173 2.03 7.88 8.30
CA SER A 173 2.74 9.13 7.97
C SER A 173 4.11 9.17 8.63
N VAL A 174 5.10 9.68 7.91
CA VAL A 174 6.43 9.98 8.49
C VAL A 174 6.39 11.04 9.58
N LYS A 175 5.31 11.84 9.68
CA LYS A 175 5.09 12.80 10.76
C LYS A 175 4.85 12.14 12.11
N ASP A 176 4.44 10.86 12.10
CA ASP A 176 4.22 10.07 13.32
C ASP A 176 5.57 9.51 13.87
N LEU A 177 6.65 9.58 13.09
CA LEU A 177 7.99 9.18 13.51
C LEU A 177 8.62 10.28 14.38
N ARG A 178 8.58 10.09 15.68
CA ARG A 178 9.08 11.10 16.63
C ARG A 178 10.60 11.04 16.77
N PRO A 179 11.30 12.17 16.86
CA PRO A 179 12.75 12.20 17.13
C PRO A 179 13.12 11.32 18.34
N GLY A 180 14.19 10.54 18.21
CA GLY A 180 14.63 9.59 19.24
C GLY A 180 13.85 8.26 19.27
N GLY A 181 12.83 8.10 18.44
CA GLY A 181 12.06 6.86 18.33
C GLY A 181 12.85 5.70 17.70
N ASN A 182 12.27 4.50 17.77
CA ASN A 182 12.87 3.30 17.21
C ASN A 182 12.50 3.13 15.73
N PHE A 183 13.19 3.86 14.85
CA PHE A 183 13.01 3.76 13.40
C PHE A 183 14.34 3.92 12.66
N VAL A 184 14.43 3.40 11.45
CA VAL A 184 15.61 3.52 10.60
C VAL A 184 15.67 4.90 9.96
N SER A 185 16.87 5.40 9.66
CA SER A 185 17.04 6.54 8.76
C SER A 185 17.15 6.07 7.32
N PRO A 186 16.50 6.74 6.35
CA PRO A 186 16.78 6.48 4.95
C PRO A 186 18.17 6.96 4.57
N HIS A 187 18.78 6.31 3.56
CA HIS A 187 20.13 6.61 3.11
C HIS A 187 20.20 6.74 1.60
N GLN A 188 21.09 7.58 1.13
CA GLN A 188 21.36 7.77 -0.28
C GLN A 188 22.88 7.70 -0.53
N LYS A 189 23.27 7.23 -1.70
CA LYS A 189 24.64 7.36 -2.17
C LYS A 189 24.83 8.72 -2.83
N VAL A 190 25.67 9.56 -2.21
CA VAL A 190 26.07 10.87 -2.75
C VAL A 190 27.56 10.80 -3.01
N GLU A 191 28.00 11.03 -4.24
CA GLU A 191 29.41 10.94 -4.66
C GLU A 191 30.11 9.64 -4.21
N GLY A 192 29.41 8.53 -4.31
CA GLY A 192 29.91 7.21 -3.92
C GLY A 192 29.87 6.91 -2.42
N ARG A 193 29.54 7.87 -1.56
CA ARG A 193 29.48 7.71 -0.10
C ARG A 193 28.04 7.55 0.38
N LEU A 194 27.81 6.60 1.27
CA LEU A 194 26.51 6.40 1.90
C LEU A 194 26.27 7.51 2.94
N GLN A 195 25.18 8.24 2.79
CA GLN A 195 24.79 9.32 3.69
C GLN A 195 23.35 9.19 4.14
N PRO A 196 23.03 9.48 5.41
CA PRO A 196 21.65 9.54 5.86
C PRO A 196 20.97 10.76 5.21
N VAL A 197 19.72 10.57 4.82
CA VAL A 197 18.84 11.62 4.27
C VAL A 197 17.58 11.74 5.11
N GLN A 198 16.82 12.81 4.93
CA GLN A 198 15.53 12.96 5.60
C GLN A 198 14.48 12.07 4.96
N TYR A 199 13.51 11.63 5.76
CA TYR A 199 12.31 11.01 5.24
C TYR A 199 11.55 11.95 4.32
N MET A 200 11.10 11.41 3.22
CA MET A 200 10.21 12.11 2.31
C MET A 200 8.78 11.99 2.80
N ASN A 201 8.09 13.12 2.96
CA ASN A 201 6.67 13.12 3.25
C ASN A 201 5.87 12.91 1.96
N ILE A 202 5.12 11.82 1.92
CA ILE A 202 4.22 11.45 0.81
C ILE A 202 2.78 11.26 1.30
N ASP A 203 2.34 12.00 2.31
CA ASP A 203 1.00 11.89 2.89
C ASP A 203 -0.11 12.12 1.86
N ASN A 204 0.18 12.94 0.84
CA ASN A 204 -0.76 13.20 -0.25
C ASN A 204 -0.95 12.01 -1.21
N THR A 205 -0.08 11.00 -1.16
CA THR A 205 -0.25 9.73 -1.85
C THR A 205 -0.16 8.53 -0.88
N ALA A 206 -0.48 8.74 0.39
CA ALA A 206 -0.34 7.73 1.44
C ALA A 206 -0.91 6.34 1.08
N PRO A 207 -2.08 6.20 0.43
CA PRO A 207 -2.62 4.89 0.04
C PRO A 207 -1.71 4.06 -0.87
N ALA A 208 -0.73 4.69 -1.53
CA ALA A 208 0.23 4.02 -2.41
C ALA A 208 1.51 3.60 -1.69
N GLY A 209 1.91 4.24 -0.56
CA GLY A 209 3.25 3.95 -0.05
C GLY A 209 3.67 4.49 1.31
N ALA A 210 2.79 5.11 2.12
CA ALA A 210 3.24 5.88 3.29
C ALA A 210 3.27 5.10 4.62
N ILE A 211 2.86 3.84 4.67
CA ILE A 211 2.86 3.07 5.92
C ILE A 211 4.30 2.86 6.40
N ASN A 212 4.50 3.11 7.70
CA ASN A 212 5.67 2.70 8.45
C ASN A 212 5.27 1.57 9.40
N SER A 213 6.05 0.51 9.45
CA SER A 213 5.79 -0.65 10.30
C SER A 213 7.09 -1.32 10.70
N ASN A 214 7.03 -2.21 11.69
CA ASN A 214 8.12 -3.07 12.10
C ASN A 214 7.86 -4.54 11.67
N VAL A 215 8.90 -5.35 11.69
CA VAL A 215 8.81 -6.72 11.20
C VAL A 215 7.94 -7.61 12.09
N ALA A 216 7.87 -7.34 13.41
CA ALA A 216 7.00 -8.08 14.32
C ALA A 216 5.50 -7.85 14.00
N GLU A 217 5.13 -6.63 13.65
CA GLU A 217 3.76 -6.30 13.25
C GLU A 217 3.44 -6.74 11.82
N MET A 218 4.41 -6.61 10.90
CA MET A 218 4.27 -7.16 9.55
C MET A 218 4.10 -8.68 9.56
N ALA A 219 4.69 -9.40 10.52
CA ALA A 219 4.45 -10.84 10.69
C ALA A 219 2.98 -11.15 10.98
N LYS A 220 2.28 -10.32 11.78
CA LYS A 220 0.84 -10.46 12.02
C LYS A 220 0.04 -10.25 10.72
N TRP A 221 0.40 -9.23 9.93
CA TRP A 221 -0.19 -8.97 8.63
C TRP A 221 0.00 -10.15 7.66
N VAL A 222 1.22 -10.69 7.56
CA VAL A 222 1.51 -11.85 6.71
C VAL A 222 0.72 -13.08 7.17
N THR A 223 0.62 -13.32 8.48
CA THR A 223 -0.17 -14.44 9.03
C THR A 223 -1.64 -14.34 8.59
N VAL A 224 -2.25 -13.15 8.68
CA VAL A 224 -3.65 -12.96 8.22
C VAL A 224 -3.80 -13.22 6.72
N GLN A 225 -2.79 -12.87 5.90
CA GLN A 225 -2.80 -13.19 4.47
C GLN A 225 -2.73 -14.70 4.22
N LEU A 226 -1.86 -15.43 4.95
CA LEU A 226 -1.72 -16.87 4.85
C LEU A 226 -2.98 -17.62 5.36
N ASP A 227 -3.65 -17.07 6.37
CA ASP A 227 -4.87 -17.62 6.98
C ASP A 227 -6.14 -17.12 6.27
N GLU A 228 -6.02 -16.64 5.02
CA GLU A 228 -7.13 -16.18 4.18
C GLU A 228 -8.06 -15.16 4.91
N GLY A 229 -7.48 -14.26 5.67
CA GLY A 229 -8.18 -13.20 6.40
C GLY A 229 -8.52 -13.53 7.87
N ALA A 230 -8.26 -14.75 8.35
CA ALA A 230 -8.54 -15.09 9.75
C ALA A 230 -7.53 -14.40 10.70
N ILE A 231 -8.04 -13.85 11.81
CA ILE A 231 -7.22 -13.26 12.87
C ILE A 231 -6.93 -14.36 13.90
N ASN A 232 -5.67 -14.49 14.30
CA ASN A 232 -5.19 -15.48 15.26
C ASN A 232 -5.52 -16.93 14.88
N GLY A 233 -5.40 -17.28 13.60
CA GLY A 233 -5.66 -18.63 13.10
C GLY A 233 -7.11 -19.11 13.32
N GLY A 234 -8.05 -18.19 13.53
CA GLY A 234 -9.45 -18.53 13.82
C GLY A 234 -9.71 -19.05 15.24
N GLN A 235 -8.72 -19.07 16.12
CA GLN A 235 -8.81 -19.66 17.46
C GLN A 235 -9.83 -18.99 18.41
N ASN A 236 -10.19 -17.73 18.16
CA ASN A 236 -11.16 -16.98 18.96
C ASN A 236 -12.46 -16.69 18.21
N GLY A 237 -13.12 -17.75 17.71
CA GLY A 237 -14.49 -17.63 17.18
C GLY A 237 -14.57 -16.96 15.81
N ASN A 238 -13.87 -17.44 14.79
CA ASN A 238 -14.01 -17.02 13.38
C ASN A 238 -13.86 -15.51 13.08
N ARG A 239 -13.17 -14.77 13.93
CA ARG A 239 -12.91 -13.35 13.68
C ARG A 239 -11.99 -13.20 12.48
N ARG A 240 -12.47 -12.47 11.46
CA ARG A 240 -11.74 -12.23 10.22
C ARG A 240 -11.58 -10.74 9.97
N LEU A 241 -10.48 -10.37 9.34
CA LEU A 241 -10.26 -9.03 8.83
C LEU A 241 -11.09 -8.80 7.55
N PHE A 242 -11.09 -9.82 6.69
CA PHE A 242 -11.90 -9.94 5.48
C PHE A 242 -12.24 -11.42 5.24
N SER A 243 -13.24 -11.71 4.42
CA SER A 243 -13.65 -13.09 4.13
C SER A 243 -12.63 -13.85 3.28
N GLN A 244 -12.68 -15.18 3.31
CA GLN A 244 -11.89 -16.04 2.40
C GLN A 244 -12.15 -15.69 0.92
N ARG A 245 -13.39 -15.34 0.59
CA ARG A 245 -13.75 -14.92 -0.77
C ARG A 245 -12.91 -13.70 -1.19
N GLN A 246 -12.81 -12.69 -0.33
CA GLN A 246 -12.00 -11.50 -0.64
C GLN A 246 -10.51 -11.79 -0.64
N SER A 247 -10.04 -12.67 0.24
CA SER A 247 -8.64 -13.13 0.17
C SER A 247 -8.33 -13.71 -1.20
N ARG A 248 -9.13 -14.67 -1.66
CA ARG A 248 -8.94 -15.29 -2.99
C ARG A 248 -9.02 -14.29 -4.11
N GLU A 249 -9.96 -13.34 -4.04
CA GLU A 249 -10.10 -12.27 -5.04
C GLU A 249 -8.85 -11.41 -5.15
N MET A 250 -8.27 -11.00 -4.01
CA MET A 250 -7.04 -10.19 -3.99
C MET A 250 -5.79 -10.94 -4.51
N TRP A 251 -5.79 -12.28 -4.46
CA TRP A 251 -4.70 -13.11 -4.97
C TRP A 251 -4.91 -13.61 -6.40
N LEU A 252 -6.06 -13.35 -7.02
CA LEU A 252 -6.30 -13.68 -8.42
C LEU A 252 -5.42 -12.86 -9.36
N GLY A 253 -4.81 -13.53 -10.35
CA GLY A 253 -4.10 -12.86 -11.43
C GLY A 253 -5.01 -11.97 -12.26
N GLN A 254 -4.77 -10.67 -12.28
CA GLN A 254 -5.62 -9.69 -12.95
C GLN A 254 -4.98 -9.13 -14.23
N THR A 255 -3.67 -8.91 -14.21
CA THR A 255 -2.95 -8.26 -15.31
C THR A 255 -1.70 -9.08 -15.63
N PRO A 256 -1.54 -9.57 -16.87
CA PRO A 256 -0.30 -10.19 -17.29
C PRO A 256 0.84 -9.16 -17.26
N ILE A 257 1.90 -9.46 -16.55
CA ILE A 257 3.13 -8.68 -16.60
C ILE A 257 3.97 -9.26 -17.75
N PRO A 258 4.30 -8.48 -18.80
CA PRO A 258 5.14 -8.97 -19.88
C PRO A 258 6.45 -9.49 -19.31
N GLY A 259 6.81 -10.72 -19.64
CA GLY A 259 8.08 -11.31 -19.24
C GLY A 259 9.22 -10.45 -19.79
N GLY A 260 9.94 -9.74 -18.92
CA GLY A 260 11.31 -9.41 -19.20
C GLY A 260 12.07 -10.72 -19.43
N ASN A 261 13.19 -10.69 -20.18
CA ASN A 261 14.08 -11.85 -20.36
C ASN A 261 14.04 -12.75 -19.13
N PRO A 262 13.79 -14.05 -19.28
CA PRO A 262 13.72 -14.93 -18.14
C PRO A 262 15.00 -14.74 -17.33
N GLN A 263 14.89 -14.08 -16.18
CA GLN A 263 15.99 -14.10 -15.22
C GLN A 263 16.23 -15.58 -14.93
N PRO A 264 17.50 -16.05 -14.85
CA PRO A 264 17.79 -17.41 -14.41
C PRO A 264 17.01 -17.60 -13.13
N GLN A 265 16.12 -18.59 -13.12
CA GLN A 265 15.43 -18.98 -11.90
C GLN A 265 16.53 -19.26 -10.88
N LEU A 266 16.52 -18.51 -9.79
CA LEU A 266 17.31 -18.86 -8.61
C LEU A 266 16.76 -20.21 -8.16
N ALA A 267 17.47 -21.28 -8.53
CA ALA A 267 17.22 -22.64 -8.12
C ALA A 267 17.53 -22.81 -6.61
#